data_175a703baf648f3041ff33cf08b214d1
#
_entry.id   175a703baf648f3041ff33cf08b214d1
#
_cell.length_a   1.000
_cell.length_b   1.000
_cell.length_c   1.000
_cell.angle_alpha   90.00
_cell.angle_beta   90.00
_cell.angle_gamma   90.00
#
_symmetry.space_group_name_H-M   'P 1'
#
loop_
_entity.id
_entity.type
_entity.pdbx_description
1 polymer ?
#
loop_
_entity_poly.entity_id
_entity_poly.type
_entity_poly.pdbx_seq_one_letter_code
_entity_poly.pdbx_strand_id
1 'polypeptide(L)'
;MKATGIVRRIDDLGRVVIPKEIRRTLRIKEGTPLEIFTDREGEIILKKYSPIGELSLFAKEYAESLSHSTVMLSCITDHDQVVAAAGPGSKEFIGKLISSQLEAVINDREAKCLSAKDRGKVPVVDEQPAPSTSQVIQPIIAAGDAIGSVILMGKTDKDIPGASEKLLAQTAAGFLGRQMEQ
;
A
#
# COMPACT_ATOMS: atom_id res chain seq x y z
N MET A 1 -16.74 3.20 -19.07
CA MET A 1 -17.08 3.44 -17.64
C MET A 1 -18.48 2.90 -17.32
N LYS A 2 -18.76 2.52 -16.06
CA LYS A 2 -20.09 2.01 -15.66
C LYS A 2 -20.85 3.15 -14.97
N ALA A 3 -22.00 3.57 -15.54
CA ALA A 3 -22.87 4.56 -14.92
C ALA A 3 -23.46 4.01 -13.62
N THR A 4 -23.42 4.80 -12.54
CA THR A 4 -24.02 4.44 -11.24
C THR A 4 -25.49 4.82 -11.15
N GLY A 5 -26.03 5.61 -12.09
CA GLY A 5 -27.39 6.13 -12.08
C GLY A 5 -27.66 7.18 -10.98
N ILE A 6 -26.63 7.55 -10.21
CA ILE A 6 -26.78 8.51 -9.09
C ILE A 6 -26.49 9.92 -9.60
N VAL A 7 -27.48 10.82 -9.46
CA VAL A 7 -27.34 12.25 -9.76
C VAL A 7 -27.15 13.03 -8.46
N ARG A 8 -26.19 13.95 -8.44
CA ARG A 8 -25.95 14.88 -7.33
C ARG A 8 -25.84 16.31 -7.87
N ARG A 9 -26.24 17.27 -7.06
CA ARG A 9 -26.11 18.70 -7.37
C ARG A 9 -24.87 19.26 -6.67
N ILE A 10 -24.23 20.21 -7.31
CA ILE A 10 -23.21 21.05 -6.70
C ILE A 10 -23.92 22.03 -5.78
N ASP A 11 -23.45 22.20 -4.55
CA ASP A 11 -23.99 23.18 -3.60
C ASP A 11 -23.46 24.62 -3.88
N ASP A 12 -23.89 25.57 -3.09
CA ASP A 12 -23.50 26.99 -3.17
C ASP A 12 -22.03 27.25 -2.87
N LEU A 13 -21.35 26.28 -2.21
CA LEU A 13 -19.90 26.29 -1.93
C LEU A 13 -19.08 25.50 -2.96
N GLY A 14 -19.71 25.03 -4.05
CA GLY A 14 -19.04 24.27 -5.10
C GLY A 14 -18.73 22.81 -4.73
N ARG A 15 -19.36 22.23 -3.70
CA ARG A 15 -19.12 20.86 -3.24
C ARG A 15 -20.10 19.87 -3.84
N VAL A 16 -19.59 18.66 -4.11
CA VAL A 16 -20.41 17.50 -4.50
C VAL A 16 -20.27 16.42 -3.43
N VAL A 17 -21.41 15.93 -2.91
CA VAL A 17 -21.41 14.83 -1.93
C VAL A 17 -21.25 13.51 -2.64
N ILE A 18 -20.16 12.78 -2.37
CA ILE A 18 -19.96 11.41 -2.83
C ILE A 18 -20.82 10.47 -1.95
N PRO A 19 -21.79 9.74 -2.53
CA PRO A 19 -22.68 8.85 -1.78
C PRO A 19 -21.93 7.79 -0.98
N LYS A 20 -22.49 7.42 0.17
CA LYS A 20 -21.88 6.44 1.08
C LYS A 20 -21.61 5.10 0.39
N GLU A 21 -22.49 4.67 -0.50
CA GLU A 21 -22.40 3.43 -1.27
C GLU A 21 -21.16 3.45 -2.18
N ILE A 22 -20.94 4.59 -2.89
CA ILE A 22 -19.77 4.78 -3.75
C ILE A 22 -18.50 4.81 -2.89
N ARG A 23 -18.51 5.59 -1.80
CA ARG A 23 -17.38 5.67 -0.89
C ARG A 23 -16.99 4.30 -0.34
N ARG A 24 -17.99 3.48 0.06
CA ARG A 24 -17.77 2.12 0.55
C ARG A 24 -17.19 1.21 -0.53
N THR A 25 -17.76 1.24 -1.74
CA THR A 25 -17.31 0.40 -2.85
C THR A 25 -15.88 0.73 -3.28
N LEU A 26 -15.53 2.02 -3.28
CA LEU A 26 -14.21 2.52 -3.66
C LEU A 26 -13.26 2.68 -2.47
N ARG A 27 -13.67 2.27 -1.25
CA ARG A 27 -12.89 2.43 0.00
C ARG A 27 -12.41 3.86 0.23
N ILE A 28 -13.24 4.86 -0.11
CA ILE A 28 -12.97 6.27 0.16
C ILE A 28 -13.45 6.59 1.57
N LYS A 29 -12.53 6.99 2.46
CA LYS A 29 -12.80 7.42 3.84
C LYS A 29 -12.77 8.94 3.96
N GLU A 30 -13.19 9.46 5.10
CA GLU A 30 -12.95 10.86 5.45
C GLU A 30 -11.44 11.13 5.48
N GLY A 31 -11.01 12.24 4.90
CA GLY A 31 -9.59 12.58 4.76
C GLY A 31 -8.87 11.92 3.59
N THR A 32 -9.48 10.94 2.87
CA THR A 32 -8.84 10.35 1.68
C THR A 32 -8.58 11.42 0.62
N PRO A 33 -7.31 11.68 0.22
CA PRO A 33 -7.01 12.64 -0.81
C PRO A 33 -7.49 12.13 -2.18
N LEU A 34 -8.16 12.99 -2.92
CA LEU A 34 -8.64 12.71 -4.26
C LEU A 34 -8.05 13.72 -5.23
N GLU A 35 -7.48 13.22 -6.30
CA GLU A 35 -7.02 14.02 -7.43
C GLU A 35 -8.16 14.21 -8.42
N ILE A 36 -8.31 15.41 -8.94
CA ILE A 36 -9.39 15.80 -9.85
C ILE A 36 -8.80 15.95 -11.25
N PHE A 37 -9.30 15.15 -12.17
CA PHE A 37 -8.99 15.24 -13.59
C PHE A 37 -10.21 15.77 -14.36
N THR A 38 -9.97 16.47 -15.44
CA THR A 38 -10.99 16.84 -16.42
C THR A 38 -10.57 16.31 -17.77
N ASP A 39 -11.55 15.85 -18.56
CA ASP A 39 -11.29 15.45 -19.94
C ASP A 39 -11.92 16.46 -20.94
N ARG A 40 -11.72 16.18 -22.24
CA ARG A 40 -12.22 17.02 -23.33
C ARG A 40 -13.71 16.88 -23.55
N GLU A 41 -14.35 15.87 -23.00
CA GLU A 41 -15.78 15.59 -23.11
C GLU A 41 -16.58 16.26 -21.99
N GLY A 42 -15.89 16.97 -21.06
CA GLY A 42 -16.49 17.67 -19.92
C GLY A 42 -16.74 16.77 -18.72
N GLU A 43 -16.10 15.62 -18.66
CA GLU A 43 -16.15 14.74 -17.48
C GLU A 43 -15.21 15.26 -16.38
N ILE A 44 -15.65 15.11 -15.13
CA ILE A 44 -14.83 15.29 -13.94
C ILE A 44 -14.55 13.91 -13.36
N ILE A 45 -13.29 13.52 -13.33
CA ILE A 45 -12.85 12.21 -12.86
C ILE A 45 -12.11 12.40 -11.54
N LEU A 46 -12.60 11.73 -10.50
CA LEU A 46 -11.94 11.67 -9.20
C LEU A 46 -11.16 10.37 -9.08
N LYS A 47 -9.86 10.46 -8.82
CA LYS A 47 -9.01 9.30 -8.51
C LYS A 47 -8.46 9.44 -7.11
N LYS A 48 -8.28 8.32 -6.41
CA LYS A 48 -7.52 8.35 -5.17
C LYS A 48 -6.09 8.76 -5.49
N TYR A 49 -5.60 9.74 -4.76
CA TYR A 49 -4.21 10.14 -4.85
C TYR A 49 -3.34 9.13 -4.09
N SER A 50 -2.39 8.54 -4.77
CA SER A 50 -1.42 7.61 -4.20
C SER A 50 -0.01 8.15 -4.45
N PRO A 51 0.62 8.79 -3.44
CA PRO A 51 1.99 9.28 -3.57
C PRO A 51 2.95 8.18 -4.01
N ILE A 52 2.88 7.01 -3.38
CA ILE A 52 3.72 5.86 -3.74
C ILE A 52 3.44 5.37 -5.17
N GLY A 53 2.20 5.50 -5.65
CA GLY A 53 1.84 5.17 -7.03
C GLY A 53 2.54 6.03 -8.06
N GLU A 54 2.79 7.31 -7.76
CA GLU A 54 3.57 8.22 -8.63
C GLU A 54 5.04 7.81 -8.71
N LEU A 55 5.59 7.22 -7.65
CA LEU A 55 6.93 6.65 -7.61
C LEU A 55 6.99 5.17 -8.02
N SER A 56 6.03 4.69 -8.81
CA SER A 56 5.91 3.27 -9.15
C SER A 56 7.20 2.66 -9.72
N LEU A 57 7.98 3.43 -10.50
CA LEU A 57 9.26 2.98 -11.02
C LEU A 57 10.28 2.78 -9.90
N PHE A 58 10.43 3.76 -8.99
CA PHE A 58 11.33 3.63 -7.84
C PHE A 58 10.89 2.52 -6.89
N ALA A 59 9.58 2.41 -6.65
CA ALA A 59 9.03 1.33 -5.83
C ALA A 59 9.39 -0.04 -6.41
N LYS A 60 9.30 -0.20 -7.74
CA LYS A 60 9.68 -1.44 -8.41
C LYS A 60 11.18 -1.73 -8.26
N GLU A 61 12.05 -0.78 -8.57
CA GLU A 61 13.50 -0.94 -8.46
C GLU A 61 13.93 -1.24 -7.01
N TYR A 62 13.28 -0.60 -6.04
CA TYR A 62 13.51 -0.88 -4.62
C TYR A 62 13.06 -2.27 -4.21
N ALA A 63 11.87 -2.71 -4.64
CA ALA A 63 11.39 -4.05 -4.39
C ALA A 63 12.33 -5.11 -4.97
N GLU A 64 12.83 -4.90 -6.20
CA GLU A 64 13.82 -5.77 -6.84
C GLU A 64 15.13 -5.82 -6.05
N SER A 65 15.66 -4.67 -5.64
CA SER A 65 16.90 -4.57 -4.85
C SER A 65 16.77 -5.25 -3.48
N LEU A 66 15.64 -5.04 -2.78
CA LEU A 66 15.35 -5.69 -1.50
C LEU A 66 15.26 -7.20 -1.66
N SER A 67 14.51 -7.68 -2.66
CA SER A 67 14.38 -9.12 -2.90
C SER A 67 15.70 -9.77 -3.27
N HIS A 68 16.54 -9.10 -4.05
CA HIS A 68 17.86 -9.60 -4.40
C HIS A 68 18.79 -9.70 -3.17
N SER A 69 18.77 -8.68 -2.30
CA SER A 69 19.65 -8.60 -1.13
C SER A 69 19.23 -9.53 0.00
N THR A 70 17.94 -9.74 0.19
CA THR A 70 17.39 -10.55 1.30
C THR A 70 17.01 -11.97 0.88
N VAL A 71 16.93 -12.23 -0.43
CA VAL A 71 16.39 -13.48 -1.01
C VAL A 71 14.92 -13.72 -0.59
N MET A 72 14.24 -12.71 -0.05
CA MET A 72 12.84 -12.75 0.38
C MET A 72 11.90 -12.19 -0.71
N LEU A 73 10.62 -12.50 -0.62
CA LEU A 73 9.60 -11.78 -1.36
C LEU A 73 9.47 -10.37 -0.78
N SER A 74 9.62 -9.37 -1.62
CA SER A 74 9.48 -7.95 -1.26
C SER A 74 8.21 -7.38 -1.86
N CYS A 75 7.41 -6.64 -1.07
CA CYS A 75 6.26 -5.89 -1.53
C CYS A 75 6.34 -4.44 -1.03
N ILE A 76 5.93 -3.50 -1.89
CA ILE A 76 5.75 -2.10 -1.54
C ILE A 76 4.29 -1.76 -1.81
N THR A 77 3.61 -1.18 -0.83
CA THR A 77 2.18 -0.86 -0.90
C THR A 77 1.96 0.63 -0.71
N ASP A 78 0.87 1.13 -1.25
CA ASP A 78 0.21 2.32 -0.77
C ASP A 78 -0.86 1.95 0.28
N HIS A 79 -1.81 2.86 0.55
CA HIS A 79 -2.92 2.60 1.47
C HIS A 79 -3.98 1.62 0.95
N ASP A 80 -3.99 1.32 -0.33
CA ASP A 80 -5.07 0.56 -0.97
C ASP A 80 -4.58 -0.72 -1.63
N GLN A 81 -3.39 -0.70 -2.22
CA GLN A 81 -2.92 -1.78 -3.08
C GLN A 81 -1.41 -2.01 -3.02
N VAL A 82 -0.99 -3.15 -3.52
CA VAL A 82 0.42 -3.45 -3.73
C VAL A 82 0.88 -2.78 -5.02
N VAL A 83 1.73 -1.76 -4.89
CA VAL A 83 2.27 -0.95 -6.01
C VAL A 83 3.40 -1.69 -6.73
N ALA A 84 4.26 -2.34 -5.97
CA ALA A 84 5.37 -3.11 -6.51
C ALA A 84 5.61 -4.38 -5.68
N ALA A 85 6.07 -5.43 -6.35
CA ALA A 85 6.52 -6.65 -5.71
C ALA A 85 7.63 -7.31 -6.52
N ALA A 86 8.59 -7.95 -5.85
CA ALA A 86 9.69 -8.68 -6.46
C ALA A 86 10.04 -9.93 -5.67
N GLY A 87 10.62 -10.90 -6.36
CA GLY A 87 10.96 -12.19 -5.78
C GLY A 87 9.94 -13.29 -6.07
N PRO A 88 10.09 -14.46 -5.42
CA PRO A 88 9.24 -15.61 -5.69
C PRO A 88 7.76 -15.33 -5.35
N GLY A 89 6.85 -15.62 -6.29
CA GLY A 89 5.41 -15.40 -6.09
C GLY A 89 4.94 -13.95 -6.21
N SER A 90 5.81 -12.99 -6.53
CA SER A 90 5.49 -11.56 -6.56
C SER A 90 4.31 -11.20 -7.47
N LYS A 91 4.11 -11.93 -8.58
CA LYS A 91 3.02 -11.69 -9.53
C LYS A 91 1.62 -11.84 -8.92
N GLU A 92 1.52 -12.57 -7.82
CA GLU A 92 0.25 -12.80 -7.12
C GLU A 92 -0.18 -11.61 -6.27
N PHE A 93 0.70 -10.63 -6.06
CA PHE A 93 0.47 -9.48 -5.18
C PHE A 93 0.24 -8.18 -5.96
N ILE A 94 0.97 -7.95 -7.05
CA ILE A 94 0.97 -6.66 -7.77
C ILE A 94 -0.45 -6.26 -8.19
N GLY A 95 -0.83 -5.02 -7.84
CA GLY A 95 -2.13 -4.41 -8.18
C GLY A 95 -3.30 -4.93 -7.35
N LYS A 96 -3.09 -5.87 -6.43
CA LYS A 96 -4.14 -6.35 -5.53
C LYS A 96 -4.35 -5.43 -4.34
N LEU A 97 -5.58 -5.38 -3.85
CA LEU A 97 -5.94 -4.61 -2.67
C LEU A 97 -5.28 -5.21 -1.42
N ILE A 98 -4.73 -4.33 -0.57
CA ILE A 98 -4.19 -4.75 0.72
C ILE A 98 -5.31 -5.19 1.66
N SER A 99 -4.96 -6.05 2.62
CA SER A 99 -5.90 -6.50 3.63
C SER A 99 -6.23 -5.39 4.62
N SER A 100 -7.42 -5.45 5.21
CA SER A 100 -7.83 -4.55 6.29
C SER A 100 -6.91 -4.63 7.51
N GLN A 101 -6.30 -5.79 7.76
CA GLN A 101 -5.32 -5.98 8.84
C GLN A 101 -4.00 -5.26 8.54
N LEU A 102 -3.51 -5.32 7.29
CA LEU A 102 -2.33 -4.57 6.88
C LEU A 102 -2.60 -3.06 6.90
N GLU A 103 -3.77 -2.63 6.44
CA GLU A 103 -4.19 -1.24 6.53
C GLU A 103 -4.17 -0.71 7.98
N ALA A 104 -4.62 -1.51 8.95
CA ALA A 104 -4.54 -1.15 10.37
C ALA A 104 -3.09 -0.96 10.83
N VAL A 105 -2.18 -1.88 10.47
CA VAL A 105 -0.75 -1.78 10.81
C VAL A 105 -0.12 -0.50 10.24
N ILE A 106 -0.47 -0.14 8.98
CA ILE A 106 0.01 1.09 8.35
C ILE A 106 -0.51 2.31 9.12
N ASN A 107 -1.81 2.37 9.42
CA ASN A 107 -2.44 3.49 10.13
C ASN A 107 -1.90 3.65 11.55
N ASP A 108 -1.65 2.55 12.26
CA ASP A 108 -1.08 2.54 13.59
C ASP A 108 0.43 2.86 13.59
N ARG A 109 1.05 2.96 12.40
CA ARG A 109 2.48 3.21 12.21
C ARG A 109 3.37 2.19 12.92
N GLU A 110 2.86 0.97 13.09
CA GLU A 110 3.52 -0.09 13.82
C GLU A 110 4.44 -0.90 12.91
N ALA A 111 5.75 -0.88 13.20
CA ALA A 111 6.69 -1.79 12.51
C ALA A 111 6.62 -3.18 13.11
N LYS A 112 6.51 -4.22 12.27
CA LYS A 112 6.50 -5.62 12.69
C LYS A 112 7.69 -6.39 12.14
N CYS A 113 8.28 -7.24 12.97
CA CYS A 113 9.34 -8.16 12.56
C CYS A 113 9.06 -9.50 13.25
N LEU A 114 8.51 -10.45 12.49
CA LEU A 114 7.92 -11.69 12.97
C LEU A 114 8.59 -12.88 12.31
N SER A 115 9.00 -13.87 13.11
CA SER A 115 9.47 -15.17 12.61
C SER A 115 8.30 -16.05 12.18
N ALA A 116 8.58 -17.19 11.54
CA ALA A 116 7.55 -18.15 11.15
C ALA A 116 6.71 -18.64 12.33
N LYS A 117 7.29 -18.73 13.54
CA LYS A 117 6.65 -19.24 14.76
C LYS A 117 5.83 -18.18 15.49
N ASP A 118 6.06 -16.90 15.19
CA ASP A 118 5.37 -15.82 15.89
C ASP A 118 3.91 -15.70 15.44
N ARG A 119 3.06 -15.34 16.40
CA ARG A 119 1.66 -14.96 16.14
C ARG A 119 1.60 -13.48 15.76
N GLY A 120 0.52 -13.09 15.07
CA GLY A 120 0.30 -11.69 14.70
C GLY A 120 0.79 -11.29 13.32
N LYS A 121 1.23 -12.26 12.49
CA LYS A 121 1.42 -12.04 11.05
C LYS A 121 0.08 -11.66 10.42
N VAL A 122 0.13 -10.78 9.43
CA VAL A 122 -1.07 -10.30 8.76
C VAL A 122 -1.05 -10.66 7.27
N PRO A 123 -2.20 -10.93 6.66
CA PRO A 123 -2.30 -11.08 5.22
C PRO A 123 -1.83 -9.77 4.54
N VAL A 124 -1.11 -9.87 3.45
CA VAL A 124 -0.75 -8.68 2.65
C VAL A 124 -1.95 -8.24 1.82
N VAL A 125 -2.66 -9.19 1.23
CA VAL A 125 -3.85 -8.94 0.41
C VAL A 125 -5.06 -9.67 0.96
N ASP A 126 -6.27 -9.14 0.75
CA ASP A 126 -7.52 -9.69 1.30
C ASP A 126 -7.78 -11.15 0.88
N GLU A 127 -7.36 -11.53 -0.31
CA GLU A 127 -7.66 -12.85 -0.90
C GLU A 127 -6.72 -13.96 -0.41
N GLN A 128 -5.71 -13.63 0.39
CA GLN A 128 -4.70 -14.58 0.84
C GLN A 128 -4.66 -14.69 2.37
N PRO A 129 -4.33 -15.86 2.90
CA PRO A 129 -4.10 -16.00 4.34
C PRO A 129 -2.82 -15.26 4.75
N ALA A 130 -2.67 -15.02 6.06
CA ALA A 130 -1.41 -14.55 6.62
C ALA A 130 -0.27 -15.53 6.26
N PRO A 131 0.95 -15.03 5.96
CA PRO A 131 2.06 -15.89 5.57
C PRO A 131 2.40 -16.87 6.68
N SER A 132 2.67 -18.12 6.32
CA SER A 132 3.18 -19.13 7.27
C SER A 132 4.65 -18.89 7.62
N THR A 133 5.36 -18.16 6.76
CA THR A 133 6.78 -17.83 6.88
C THR A 133 7.00 -16.56 7.71
N SER A 134 8.24 -16.11 7.82
CA SER A 134 8.59 -14.84 8.49
C SER A 134 8.03 -13.64 7.75
N GLN A 135 7.79 -12.55 8.48
CA GLN A 135 7.25 -11.31 7.93
C GLN A 135 7.88 -10.10 8.60
N VAL A 136 8.35 -9.15 7.79
CA VAL A 136 8.73 -7.80 8.23
C VAL A 136 7.79 -6.82 7.56
N ILE A 137 7.22 -5.90 8.33
CA ILE A 137 6.39 -4.80 7.83
C ILE A 137 6.94 -3.51 8.38
N GLN A 138 7.25 -2.58 7.51
CA GLN A 138 7.71 -1.25 7.87
C GLN A 138 6.81 -0.21 7.19
N PRO A 139 6.02 0.56 7.95
CA PRO A 139 5.23 1.66 7.41
C PRO A 139 6.13 2.73 6.76
N ILE A 140 5.65 3.31 5.65
CA ILE A 140 6.27 4.44 4.97
C ILE A 140 5.60 5.70 5.48
N ILE A 141 6.40 6.60 6.04
CA ILE A 141 5.92 7.87 6.60
C ILE A 141 6.45 9.02 5.74
N ALA A 142 5.57 9.91 5.32
CA ALA A 142 5.91 11.15 4.62
C ALA A 142 5.13 12.31 5.24
N ALA A 143 5.79 13.43 5.54
CA ALA A 143 5.21 14.61 6.17
C ALA A 143 4.35 14.31 7.42
N GLY A 144 4.70 13.27 8.16
CA GLY A 144 3.96 12.82 9.34
C GLY A 144 2.81 11.85 9.06
N ASP A 145 2.45 11.60 7.82
CA ASP A 145 1.39 10.67 7.44
C ASP A 145 1.94 9.32 7.02
N ALA A 146 1.26 8.23 7.41
CA ALA A 146 1.57 6.91 6.92
C ALA A 146 0.97 6.78 5.51
N ILE A 147 1.79 6.57 4.48
CA ILE A 147 1.37 6.57 3.08
C ILE A 147 1.42 5.19 2.42
N GLY A 148 1.92 4.19 3.13
CA GLY A 148 2.05 2.83 2.64
C GLY A 148 2.97 1.97 3.52
N SER A 149 3.50 0.90 2.96
CA SER A 149 4.44 0.02 3.67
C SER A 149 5.44 -0.68 2.76
N VAL A 150 6.59 -1.03 3.34
CA VAL A 150 7.56 -1.98 2.80
C VAL A 150 7.41 -3.29 3.55
N ILE A 151 7.27 -4.39 2.82
CA ILE A 151 7.02 -5.71 3.39
C ILE A 151 8.06 -6.70 2.84
N LEU A 152 8.65 -7.50 3.74
CA LEU A 152 9.49 -8.63 3.37
C LEU A 152 8.86 -9.91 3.91
N MET A 153 8.79 -10.96 3.10
CA MET A 153 8.27 -12.27 3.50
C MET A 153 9.25 -13.36 3.15
N GLY A 154 9.57 -14.23 4.12
CA GLY A 154 10.44 -15.37 3.94
C GLY A 154 9.86 -16.37 2.95
N LYS A 155 10.72 -17.18 2.32
CA LYS A 155 10.33 -18.28 1.44
C LYS A 155 9.95 -19.52 2.22
N THR A 156 10.64 -19.73 3.32
CA THR A 156 10.51 -20.93 4.15
C THR A 156 10.31 -20.56 5.61
N ASP A 157 9.83 -21.50 6.39
CA ASP A 157 9.70 -21.38 7.85
C ASP A 157 11.03 -21.27 8.60
N LYS A 158 12.14 -21.55 7.91
CA LYS A 158 13.51 -21.42 8.44
C LYS A 158 14.08 -20.03 8.27
N ASP A 159 13.50 -19.21 7.40
CA ASP A 159 13.96 -17.84 7.19
C ASP A 159 13.57 -17.01 8.41
N ILE A 160 14.57 -16.64 9.21
CA ILE A 160 14.39 -15.81 10.40
C ILE A 160 14.80 -14.39 10.02
N PRO A 161 13.87 -13.42 10.02
CA PRO A 161 14.24 -12.05 9.74
C PRO A 161 15.11 -11.53 10.88
N GLY A 162 16.29 -11.08 10.53
CA GLY A 162 17.27 -10.54 11.46
C GLY A 162 17.25 -9.02 11.54
N ALA A 163 18.26 -8.47 12.18
CA ALA A 163 18.48 -7.02 12.22
C ALA A 163 18.71 -6.44 10.81
N SER A 164 19.29 -7.22 9.89
CA SER A 164 19.57 -6.80 8.51
C SER A 164 18.29 -6.55 7.73
N GLU A 165 17.34 -7.48 7.75
CA GLU A 165 16.07 -7.38 7.02
C GLU A 165 15.22 -6.23 7.56
N LYS A 166 15.20 -6.07 8.89
CA LYS A 166 14.54 -4.93 9.54
C LYS A 166 15.17 -3.61 9.10
N LEU A 167 16.49 -3.50 9.12
CA LEU A 167 17.21 -2.28 8.74
C LEU A 167 16.99 -1.95 7.26
N LEU A 168 17.03 -2.95 6.37
CA LEU A 168 16.77 -2.77 4.95
C LEU A 168 15.35 -2.28 4.68
N ALA A 169 14.35 -2.88 5.32
CA ALA A 169 12.98 -2.43 5.20
C ALA A 169 12.79 -0.99 5.73
N GLN A 170 13.42 -0.68 6.86
CA GLN A 170 13.40 0.67 7.44
C GLN A 170 14.08 1.70 6.54
N THR A 171 15.23 1.36 5.96
CA THR A 171 15.96 2.24 5.02
C THR A 171 15.14 2.51 3.76
N ALA A 172 14.54 1.46 3.20
CA ALA A 172 13.67 1.59 2.03
C ALA A 172 12.44 2.47 2.32
N ALA A 173 11.75 2.22 3.45
CA ALA A 173 10.61 3.02 3.85
C ALA A 173 10.98 4.49 4.10
N GLY A 174 12.10 4.74 4.76
CA GLY A 174 12.60 6.10 4.99
C GLY A 174 13.03 6.81 3.71
N PHE A 175 13.57 6.10 2.72
CA PHE A 175 13.87 6.68 1.41
C PHE A 175 12.59 7.04 0.67
N LEU A 176 11.66 6.10 0.53
CA LEU A 176 10.39 6.33 -0.17
C LEU A 176 9.60 7.47 0.46
N GLY A 177 9.54 7.54 1.80
CA GLY A 177 8.88 8.64 2.50
C GLY A 177 9.49 9.99 2.15
N ARG A 178 10.83 10.12 2.18
CA ARG A 178 11.51 11.39 1.84
C ARG A 178 11.35 11.80 0.38
N GLN A 179 11.23 10.86 -0.55
CA GLN A 179 10.96 11.19 -1.96
C GLN A 179 9.58 11.82 -2.15
N MET A 180 8.66 11.57 -1.23
CA MET A 180 7.30 12.14 -1.26
C MET A 180 7.19 13.50 -0.56
N GLU A 181 8.25 13.96 0.10
CA GLU A 181 8.30 15.28 0.76
C GLU A 181 8.91 16.37 -0.12
N GLN A 182 9.37 16.01 -1.32
CA GLN A 182 9.96 16.93 -2.31
C GLN A 182 8.90 17.43 -3.28
#